data_755045cc3b80af868f4186f06539a14a
#
_entry.id   755045cc3b80af868f4186f06539a14a
#
_cell.length_a   1.000
_cell.length_b   1.000
_cell.length_c   1.000
_cell.angle_alpha   90.00
_cell.angle_beta   90.00
_cell.angle_gamma   90.00
#
_symmetry.space_group_name_H-M   'P 1'
#
loop_
_entity.id
_entity.type
_entity.pdbx_description
1 polymer ?
#
loop_
_entity_poly.entity_id
_entity_poly.type
_entity_poly.pdbx_seq_one_letter_code
_entity_poly.pdbx_strand_id
1 'polypeptide(L)'
;MQRSDIETELGKINFAYRKGDPLVVFLNGFGSFDTAQSFSKVIEALPNKYGYFASDYLNSGFSGKSLKDYTVSDEATKLAKIINDFNAKKVIILAHSIGGVYAMQMKDKINNLKAFVGIEPTTREIMLNPPKEPAYIEKNKNMAKLQEKIEADLREIFTPEENKKFWTTTEQNAKKFDEKDNLNAQAAYENDSFWKNTTRISYKTPSIVITEKYRENEYMRSEYVSNNSQSKVVVMGDSHYIHFEYPKKIAEIVEEVIDF
;
A
#
# COMPACT_ATOMS: atom_id res chain seq x y z
N MET A 1 -5.85 10.37 -15.35
CA MET A 1 -5.47 10.34 -13.93
C MET A 1 -4.70 11.63 -13.63
N GLN A 2 -5.16 12.46 -12.69
CA GLN A 2 -4.51 13.73 -12.31
C GLN A 2 -3.37 13.42 -11.34
N ARG A 3 -2.21 14.12 -11.50
CA ARG A 3 -1.04 14.01 -10.60
C ARG A 3 -0.60 15.37 -10.10
N SER A 4 0.08 15.36 -8.96
CA SER A 4 0.71 16.52 -8.37
C SER A 4 2.00 16.12 -7.65
N ASP A 5 2.91 17.09 -7.51
CA ASP A 5 4.12 16.97 -6.73
C ASP A 5 4.06 17.92 -5.53
N ILE A 6 4.63 17.50 -4.40
CA ILE A 6 4.85 18.37 -3.24
C ILE A 6 6.32 18.26 -2.83
N GLU A 7 6.99 19.42 -2.78
CA GLU A 7 8.33 19.51 -2.23
C GLU A 7 8.28 19.44 -0.69
N THR A 8 9.09 18.59 -0.14
CA THR A 8 9.28 18.46 1.32
C THR A 8 10.77 18.54 1.65
N GLU A 9 11.09 18.71 2.93
CA GLU A 9 12.48 18.65 3.38
C GLU A 9 13.13 17.26 3.26
N LEU A 10 12.33 16.23 2.99
CA LEU A 10 12.82 14.87 2.73
C LEU A 10 13.07 14.63 1.25
N GLY A 11 12.41 15.38 0.37
CA GLY A 11 12.42 15.23 -1.07
C GLY A 11 11.05 15.47 -1.68
N LYS A 12 10.96 15.34 -3.00
CA LYS A 12 9.74 15.53 -3.76
C LYS A 12 8.86 14.29 -3.70
N ILE A 13 7.62 14.45 -3.22
CA ILE A 13 6.59 13.39 -3.18
C ILE A 13 5.64 13.59 -4.35
N ASN A 14 5.49 12.56 -5.21
CA ASN A 14 4.50 12.52 -6.27
C ASN A 14 3.28 11.69 -5.85
N PHE A 15 2.11 12.13 -6.25
CA PHE A 15 0.88 11.37 -6.05
C PHE A 15 -0.13 11.59 -7.17
N ALA A 16 -0.88 10.55 -7.48
CA ALA A 16 -2.08 10.65 -8.30
C ALA A 16 -3.30 10.83 -7.40
N TYR A 17 -4.30 11.59 -7.86
CA TYR A 17 -5.45 11.87 -7.03
C TYR A 17 -6.72 12.19 -7.83
N ARG A 18 -7.83 12.05 -7.15
CA ARG A 18 -9.15 12.59 -7.48
C ARG A 18 -9.79 13.07 -6.19
N LYS A 19 -10.30 14.32 -6.18
CA LYS A 19 -11.08 14.80 -5.04
C LYS A 19 -12.42 14.06 -4.96
N GLY A 20 -12.87 13.79 -3.76
CA GLY A 20 -14.14 13.10 -3.49
C GLY A 20 -14.26 12.73 -2.02
N ASP A 21 -15.44 12.28 -1.61
CA ASP A 21 -15.70 11.85 -0.23
C ASP A 21 -16.62 10.60 -0.27
N PRO A 22 -16.17 9.49 0.31
CA PRO A 22 -14.94 9.26 1.05
C PRO A 22 -13.67 9.34 0.18
N LEU A 23 -12.51 9.59 0.83
CA LEU A 23 -11.18 9.52 0.22
C LEU A 23 -10.55 8.15 0.50
N VAL A 24 -10.20 7.43 -0.55
CA VAL A 24 -9.45 6.18 -0.44
C VAL A 24 -7.96 6.45 -0.65
N VAL A 25 -7.15 6.14 0.34
CA VAL A 25 -5.69 6.29 0.32
C VAL A 25 -5.07 4.95 -0.04
N PHE A 26 -4.35 4.90 -1.16
CA PHE A 26 -3.65 3.72 -1.64
C PHE A 26 -2.17 3.78 -1.26
N LEU A 27 -1.70 2.76 -0.56
CA LEU A 27 -0.31 2.59 -0.14
C LEU A 27 0.22 1.28 -0.72
N ASN A 28 1.20 1.39 -1.60
CA ASN A 28 1.74 0.24 -2.35
C ASN A 28 2.73 -0.59 -1.54
N GLY A 29 3.09 -1.76 -2.08
CA GLY A 29 4.21 -2.56 -1.65
C GLY A 29 5.57 -1.94 -2.02
N PHE A 30 6.65 -2.58 -1.56
CA PHE A 30 7.99 -2.21 -1.97
C PHE A 30 8.24 -2.55 -3.44
N GLY A 31 8.92 -1.65 -4.16
CA GLY A 31 9.31 -1.88 -5.55
C GLY A 31 9.18 -0.63 -6.42
N SER A 32 9.41 -0.80 -7.71
CA SER A 32 9.42 0.27 -8.71
C SER A 32 8.05 0.55 -9.34
N PHE A 33 7.00 -0.14 -8.89
CA PHE A 33 5.65 0.06 -9.40
C PHE A 33 5.12 1.44 -9.01
N ASP A 34 4.52 2.11 -9.97
CA ASP A 34 3.69 3.28 -9.70
C ASP A 34 2.43 2.87 -8.93
N THR A 35 2.18 3.49 -7.80
CA THR A 35 1.07 3.16 -6.92
C THR A 35 -0.28 3.27 -7.62
N ALA A 36 -0.50 4.35 -8.35
CA ALA A 36 -1.77 4.56 -9.03
C ALA A 36 -1.99 3.60 -10.20
N GLN A 37 -0.92 3.16 -10.88
CA GLN A 37 -1.03 2.12 -11.91
C GLN A 37 -1.28 0.74 -11.30
N SER A 38 -0.60 0.40 -10.19
CA SER A 38 -0.82 -0.86 -9.48
C SER A 38 -2.28 -1.02 -9.04
N PHE A 39 -2.88 0.05 -8.56
CA PHE A 39 -4.27 0.03 -8.11
C PHE A 39 -5.28 0.54 -9.14
N SER A 40 -4.88 0.75 -10.42
CA SER A 40 -5.75 1.39 -11.41
C SER A 40 -7.10 0.68 -11.56
N LYS A 41 -7.13 -0.66 -11.61
CA LYS A 41 -8.36 -1.43 -11.76
C LYS A 41 -9.23 -1.44 -10.51
N VAL A 42 -8.65 -1.32 -9.33
CA VAL A 42 -9.40 -1.06 -8.09
C VAL A 42 -9.99 0.35 -8.12
N ILE A 43 -9.19 1.36 -8.50
CA ILE A 43 -9.63 2.77 -8.60
C ILE A 43 -10.76 2.92 -9.63
N GLU A 44 -10.67 2.24 -10.78
CA GLU A 44 -11.69 2.25 -11.83
C GLU A 44 -13.00 1.60 -11.37
N ALA A 45 -12.92 0.59 -10.48
CA ALA A 45 -14.08 -0.09 -9.94
C ALA A 45 -14.78 0.67 -8.81
N LEU A 46 -14.10 1.64 -8.17
CA LEU A 46 -14.72 2.47 -7.14
C LEU A 46 -15.75 3.46 -7.71
N PRO A 47 -16.82 3.78 -6.97
CA PRO A 47 -17.79 4.78 -7.38
C PRO A 47 -17.13 6.13 -7.71
N ASN A 48 -17.60 6.78 -8.78
CA ASN A 48 -17.04 8.04 -9.26
C ASN A 48 -17.06 9.19 -8.22
N LYS A 49 -17.97 9.14 -7.25
CA LYS A 49 -18.05 10.12 -6.15
C LYS A 49 -16.91 9.98 -5.14
N TYR A 50 -16.21 8.83 -5.10
CA TYR A 50 -15.10 8.62 -4.17
C TYR A 50 -13.86 9.35 -4.68
N GLY A 51 -13.19 10.04 -3.76
CA GLY A 51 -11.83 10.52 -3.98
C GLY A 51 -10.82 9.38 -3.85
N TYR A 52 -9.65 9.59 -4.42
CA TYR A 52 -8.51 8.73 -4.15
C TYR A 52 -7.22 9.55 -4.03
N PHE A 53 -6.28 9.01 -3.27
CA PHE A 53 -4.92 9.48 -3.14
C PHE A 53 -3.99 8.26 -3.26
N ALA A 54 -3.10 8.26 -4.24
CA ALA A 54 -2.15 7.17 -4.49
C ALA A 54 -0.75 7.77 -4.63
N SER A 55 0.05 7.65 -3.58
CA SER A 55 1.39 8.25 -3.53
C SER A 55 2.47 7.22 -3.77
N ASP A 56 3.51 7.63 -4.49
CA ASP A 56 4.77 6.91 -4.52
C ASP A 56 5.67 7.39 -3.38
N TYR A 57 6.44 6.47 -2.80
CA TYR A 57 7.40 6.78 -1.75
C TYR A 57 8.66 7.44 -2.30
N LEU A 58 9.42 8.12 -1.45
CA LEU A 58 10.74 8.61 -1.81
C LEU A 58 11.62 7.46 -2.34
N ASN A 59 12.45 7.75 -3.29
CA ASN A 59 13.28 6.77 -4.00
C ASN A 59 12.47 5.68 -4.72
N SER A 60 11.21 5.95 -5.08
CA SER A 60 10.34 5.01 -5.79
C SER A 60 9.39 5.73 -6.74
N GLY A 61 8.91 5.02 -7.77
CA GLY A 61 7.89 5.50 -8.69
C GLY A 61 8.22 6.86 -9.31
N PHE A 62 7.25 7.76 -9.29
CA PHE A 62 7.40 9.13 -9.78
C PHE A 62 7.91 10.12 -8.74
N SER A 63 8.03 9.71 -7.47
CA SER A 63 8.63 10.55 -6.43
C SER A 63 10.12 10.84 -6.69
N GLY A 64 10.66 11.79 -5.97
CA GLY A 64 12.06 12.18 -6.06
C GLY A 64 12.99 11.30 -5.23
N LYS A 65 14.29 11.55 -5.38
CA LYS A 65 15.30 11.02 -4.47
C LYS A 65 15.16 11.65 -3.09
N SER A 66 15.49 10.90 -2.04
CA SER A 66 15.61 11.48 -0.70
C SER A 66 16.78 12.47 -0.65
N LEU A 67 16.55 13.62 -0.01
CA LEU A 67 17.55 14.68 0.15
C LEU A 67 18.45 14.45 1.37
N LYS A 68 18.04 13.56 2.27
CA LYS A 68 18.73 13.18 3.51
C LYS A 68 18.26 11.81 3.97
N ASP A 69 18.92 11.25 4.95
CA ASP A 69 18.44 10.05 5.65
C ASP A 69 17.08 10.34 6.30
N TYR A 70 16.20 9.36 6.26
CA TYR A 70 14.84 9.46 6.78
C TYR A 70 14.36 8.10 7.30
N THR A 71 13.25 8.11 8.00
CA THR A 71 12.53 6.90 8.44
C THR A 71 11.17 6.81 7.75
N VAL A 72 10.58 5.62 7.74
CA VAL A 72 9.16 5.47 7.31
C VAL A 72 8.26 6.39 8.11
N SER A 73 8.53 6.61 9.40
CA SER A 73 7.75 7.52 10.25
C SER A 73 7.81 8.96 9.77
N ASP A 74 8.99 9.43 9.32
CA ASP A 74 9.15 10.77 8.78
C ASP A 74 8.33 10.95 7.51
N GLU A 75 8.46 10.04 6.56
CA GLU A 75 7.72 10.09 5.31
C GLU A 75 6.22 9.91 5.51
N ALA A 76 5.78 8.95 6.33
CA ALA A 76 4.39 8.75 6.69
C ALA A 76 3.75 10.01 7.32
N THR A 77 4.55 10.77 8.09
CA THR A 77 4.09 12.06 8.65
C THR A 77 3.85 13.10 7.56
N LYS A 78 4.67 13.13 6.51
CA LYS A 78 4.43 14.02 5.35
C LYS A 78 3.20 13.59 4.56
N LEU A 79 3.08 12.29 4.29
CA LEU A 79 1.91 11.75 3.60
C LEU A 79 0.62 12.03 4.38
N ALA A 80 0.59 11.83 5.69
CA ALA A 80 -0.57 12.14 6.52
C ALA A 80 -0.97 13.62 6.44
N LYS A 81 0.00 14.54 6.43
CA LYS A 81 -0.27 15.96 6.24
C LYS A 81 -0.91 16.23 4.88
N ILE A 82 -0.35 15.71 3.80
CA ILE A 82 -0.89 15.87 2.44
C ILE A 82 -2.32 15.32 2.36
N ILE A 83 -2.56 14.14 2.93
CA ILE A 83 -3.89 13.52 2.95
C ILE A 83 -4.90 14.38 3.72
N ASN A 84 -4.51 14.94 4.86
CA ASN A 84 -5.37 15.81 5.67
C ASN A 84 -5.76 17.11 4.92
N ASP A 85 -4.92 17.62 4.04
CA ASP A 85 -5.19 18.81 3.23
C ASP A 85 -6.32 18.59 2.20
N PHE A 86 -6.70 17.34 1.92
CA PHE A 86 -7.90 17.02 1.12
C PHE A 86 -9.21 17.34 1.86
N ASN A 87 -9.17 17.47 3.18
CA ASN A 87 -10.33 17.77 4.04
C ASN A 87 -11.51 16.80 3.85
N ALA A 88 -11.23 15.52 3.56
CA ALA A 88 -12.26 14.51 3.41
C ALA A 88 -12.94 14.21 4.75
N LYS A 89 -14.25 13.99 4.71
CA LYS A 89 -15.05 13.66 5.92
C LYS A 89 -14.84 12.20 6.37
N LYS A 90 -14.48 11.33 5.43
CA LYS A 90 -14.16 9.92 5.67
C LYS A 90 -12.90 9.57 4.90
N VAL A 91 -11.90 9.01 5.57
CA VAL A 91 -10.68 8.49 4.96
C VAL A 91 -10.62 6.99 5.17
N ILE A 92 -10.36 6.24 4.12
CA ILE A 92 -10.09 4.80 4.17
C ILE A 92 -8.64 4.59 3.70
N ILE A 93 -7.85 3.84 4.45
CA ILE A 93 -6.53 3.40 4.00
C ILE A 93 -6.66 2.02 3.38
N LEU A 94 -6.23 1.85 2.13
CA LEU A 94 -6.01 0.57 1.48
C LEU A 94 -4.51 0.39 1.28
N ALA A 95 -3.93 -0.60 1.96
CA ALA A 95 -2.49 -0.80 2.01
C ALA A 95 -2.10 -2.22 1.59
N HIS A 96 -1.10 -2.33 0.70
CA HIS A 96 -0.51 -3.59 0.28
C HIS A 96 0.91 -3.73 0.86
N SER A 97 1.23 -4.94 1.38
CA SER A 97 2.59 -5.30 1.79
C SER A 97 3.20 -4.23 2.73
N ILE A 98 4.37 -3.65 2.40
CA ILE A 98 5.03 -2.60 3.18
C ILE A 98 4.17 -1.33 3.34
N GLY A 99 3.19 -1.11 2.48
CA GLY A 99 2.20 -0.04 2.65
C GLY A 99 1.45 -0.13 3.99
N GLY A 100 1.32 -1.34 4.55
CA GLY A 100 0.81 -1.55 5.90
C GLY A 100 1.67 -0.90 6.97
N VAL A 101 2.99 -0.91 6.81
CA VAL A 101 3.95 -0.24 7.72
C VAL A 101 3.69 1.25 7.72
N TYR A 102 3.58 1.86 6.54
CA TYR A 102 3.19 3.27 6.40
C TYR A 102 1.84 3.58 7.05
N ALA A 103 0.85 2.72 6.80
CA ALA A 103 -0.49 2.87 7.40
C ALA A 103 -0.43 2.92 8.93
N MET A 104 0.36 2.03 9.56
CA MET A 104 0.52 2.00 11.01
C MET A 104 1.22 3.25 11.56
N GLN A 105 2.14 3.86 10.79
CA GLN A 105 2.82 5.09 11.15
C GLN A 105 1.92 6.32 11.04
N MET A 106 0.93 6.29 10.15
CA MET A 106 0.07 7.44 9.88
C MET A 106 -1.34 7.35 10.48
N LYS A 107 -1.80 6.16 10.91
CA LYS A 107 -3.18 5.93 11.37
C LYS A 107 -3.67 6.93 12.44
N ASP A 108 -2.80 7.33 13.36
CA ASP A 108 -3.11 8.26 14.44
C ASP A 108 -2.90 9.75 14.04
N LYS A 109 -2.40 10.00 12.82
CA LYS A 109 -2.15 11.34 12.26
C LYS A 109 -3.16 11.71 11.16
N ILE A 110 -3.95 10.74 10.69
CA ILE A 110 -5.00 10.94 9.68
C ILE A 110 -6.27 11.43 10.35
N ASN A 111 -6.74 12.59 9.93
CA ASN A 111 -8.04 13.10 10.33
C ASN A 111 -9.16 12.26 9.71
N ASN A 112 -10.19 11.95 10.51
CA ASN A 112 -11.37 11.22 10.03
C ASN A 112 -11.08 9.84 9.44
N LEU A 113 -10.03 9.13 9.94
CA LEU A 113 -9.78 7.74 9.55
C LEU A 113 -11.00 6.88 9.92
N LYS A 114 -11.68 6.39 8.89
CA LYS A 114 -12.92 5.62 9.04
C LYS A 114 -12.65 4.13 9.11
N ALA A 115 -11.78 3.61 8.24
CA ALA A 115 -11.50 2.19 8.14
C ALA A 115 -10.10 1.91 7.56
N PHE A 116 -9.64 0.68 7.76
CA PHE A 116 -8.42 0.14 7.16
C PHE A 116 -8.72 -1.13 6.36
N VAL A 117 -8.17 -1.22 5.16
CA VAL A 117 -8.16 -2.43 4.34
C VAL A 117 -6.71 -2.79 4.04
N GLY A 118 -6.27 -3.96 4.49
CA GLY A 118 -4.92 -4.46 4.24
C GLY A 118 -4.94 -5.59 3.22
N ILE A 119 -4.06 -5.56 2.23
CA ILE A 119 -3.78 -6.65 1.32
C ILE A 119 -2.41 -7.20 1.68
N GLU A 120 -2.38 -8.32 2.37
CA GLU A 120 -1.14 -8.92 2.88
C GLU A 120 -0.15 -7.91 3.51
N PRO A 121 -0.60 -6.99 4.39
CA PRO A 121 0.26 -5.96 4.94
C PRO A 121 1.41 -6.60 5.74
N THR A 122 2.62 -6.04 5.64
CA THR A 122 3.80 -6.52 6.38
C THR A 122 3.56 -6.38 7.87
N THR A 123 3.55 -7.49 8.60
CA THR A 123 3.22 -7.51 10.03
C THR A 123 4.37 -7.03 10.92
N ARG A 124 4.03 -6.60 12.14
CA ARG A 124 4.99 -6.26 13.16
C ARG A 124 5.99 -7.40 13.41
N GLU A 125 5.52 -8.65 13.40
CA GLU A 125 6.38 -9.82 13.58
C GLU A 125 7.45 -9.91 12.50
N ILE A 126 7.06 -9.72 11.23
CA ILE A 126 8.02 -9.72 10.11
C ILE A 126 9.02 -8.58 10.25
N MET A 127 8.60 -7.39 10.70
CA MET A 127 9.51 -6.24 10.87
C MET A 127 10.50 -6.43 12.02
N LEU A 128 10.08 -7.10 13.09
CA LEU A 128 10.96 -7.37 14.24
C LEU A 128 11.88 -8.57 14.04
N ASN A 129 11.41 -9.57 13.29
CA ASN A 129 12.08 -10.84 13.04
C ASN A 129 12.02 -11.13 11.53
N PRO A 130 12.73 -10.35 10.69
CA PRO A 130 12.64 -10.52 9.25
C PRO A 130 13.08 -11.93 8.84
N PRO A 131 12.24 -12.66 8.07
CA PRO A 131 12.61 -13.96 7.55
C PRO A 131 13.76 -13.83 6.53
N LYS A 132 14.55 -14.88 6.34
CA LYS A 132 15.61 -14.89 5.33
C LYS A 132 15.07 -14.66 3.92
N GLU A 133 13.89 -15.16 3.66
CA GLU A 133 13.14 -14.95 2.41
C GLU A 133 11.67 -14.68 2.74
N PRO A 134 11.04 -13.69 2.11
CA PRO A 134 9.59 -13.46 2.26
C PRO A 134 8.76 -14.68 1.90
N ALA A 135 7.73 -14.99 2.68
CA ALA A 135 6.91 -16.18 2.52
C ALA A 135 6.28 -16.33 1.13
N TYR A 136 5.92 -15.20 0.48
CA TYR A 136 5.38 -15.22 -0.88
C TYR A 136 6.42 -15.58 -1.94
N ILE A 137 7.71 -15.30 -1.71
CA ILE A 137 8.80 -15.76 -2.58
C ILE A 137 9.05 -17.25 -2.37
N GLU A 138 9.12 -17.68 -1.11
CA GLU A 138 9.29 -19.09 -0.76
C GLU A 138 8.16 -19.97 -1.34
N LYS A 139 6.91 -19.51 -1.22
CA LYS A 139 5.74 -20.18 -1.82
C LYS A 139 5.90 -20.37 -3.33
N ASN A 140 6.36 -19.36 -4.04
CA ASN A 140 6.58 -19.41 -5.48
C ASN A 140 7.91 -20.07 -5.87
N LYS A 141 8.71 -20.51 -4.90
CA LYS A 141 10.03 -21.17 -5.06
C LYS A 141 11.13 -20.26 -5.61
N ASN A 142 10.81 -19.17 -6.27
CA ASN A 142 11.77 -18.14 -6.73
C ASN A 142 11.05 -16.92 -7.30
N MET A 143 11.79 -15.81 -7.44
CA MET A 143 11.30 -14.55 -7.98
C MET A 143 10.79 -14.65 -9.42
N ALA A 144 11.39 -15.50 -10.25
CA ALA A 144 10.98 -15.64 -11.65
C ALA A 144 9.55 -16.16 -11.79
N LYS A 145 9.17 -17.17 -10.99
CA LYS A 145 7.80 -17.70 -10.98
C LYS A 145 6.80 -16.69 -10.42
N LEU A 146 7.18 -15.92 -9.39
CA LEU A 146 6.35 -14.84 -8.90
C LEU A 146 6.13 -13.79 -10.00
N GLN A 147 7.19 -13.44 -10.74
CA GLN A 147 7.09 -12.51 -11.86
C GLN A 147 6.16 -13.04 -12.98
N GLU A 148 6.29 -14.31 -13.36
CA GLU A 148 5.39 -14.96 -14.33
C GLU A 148 3.92 -14.90 -13.88
N LYS A 149 3.65 -15.12 -12.59
CA LYS A 149 2.30 -15.02 -12.01
C LYS A 149 1.77 -13.58 -12.10
N ILE A 150 2.56 -12.58 -11.68
CA ILE A 150 2.19 -11.16 -11.77
C ILE A 150 1.86 -10.80 -13.23
N GLU A 151 2.69 -11.21 -14.19
CA GLU A 151 2.46 -10.95 -15.60
C GLU A 151 1.19 -11.61 -16.14
N ALA A 152 0.88 -12.82 -15.67
CA ALA A 152 -0.35 -13.52 -16.02
C ALA A 152 -1.58 -12.76 -15.49
N ASP A 153 -1.58 -12.39 -14.21
CA ASP A 153 -2.68 -11.69 -13.57
C ASP A 153 -2.93 -10.32 -14.22
N LEU A 154 -1.87 -9.57 -14.54
CA LEU A 154 -1.98 -8.29 -15.23
C LEU A 154 -2.55 -8.42 -16.66
N ARG A 155 -2.23 -9.52 -17.38
CA ARG A 155 -2.82 -9.76 -18.71
C ARG A 155 -4.33 -10.03 -18.67
N GLU A 156 -4.84 -10.53 -17.55
CA GLU A 156 -6.29 -10.76 -17.38
C GLU A 156 -7.07 -9.46 -17.13
N ILE A 157 -6.44 -8.46 -16.53
CA ILE A 157 -7.12 -7.22 -16.13
C ILE A 157 -6.77 -6.00 -16.99
N PHE A 158 -5.63 -6.01 -17.67
CA PHE A 158 -5.15 -4.91 -18.50
C PHE A 158 -5.35 -5.20 -19.99
N THR A 159 -5.67 -4.16 -20.75
CA THR A 159 -5.51 -4.21 -22.22
C THR A 159 -4.02 -4.36 -22.57
N PRO A 160 -3.69 -4.82 -23.79
CA PRO A 160 -2.28 -4.89 -24.22
C PRO A 160 -1.52 -3.56 -24.06
N GLU A 161 -2.19 -2.43 -24.33
CA GLU A 161 -1.62 -1.09 -24.20
C GLU A 161 -1.37 -0.72 -22.74
N GLU A 162 -2.32 -0.99 -21.85
CA GLU A 162 -2.17 -0.75 -20.40
C GLU A 162 -1.04 -1.61 -19.84
N ASN A 163 -0.98 -2.88 -20.19
CA ASN A 163 0.06 -3.80 -19.75
C ASN A 163 1.45 -3.35 -20.23
N LYS A 164 1.58 -2.99 -21.50
CA LYS A 164 2.83 -2.42 -22.03
C LYS A 164 3.23 -1.16 -21.28
N LYS A 165 2.28 -0.25 -21.04
CA LYS A 165 2.53 1.00 -20.31
C LYS A 165 2.98 0.73 -18.88
N PHE A 166 2.33 -0.20 -18.18
CA PHE A 166 2.68 -0.59 -16.80
C PHE A 166 4.16 -1.03 -16.72
N TRP A 167 4.57 -1.97 -17.55
CA TRP A 167 5.94 -2.48 -17.53
C TRP A 167 6.98 -1.45 -18.00
N THR A 168 6.66 -0.68 -19.04
CA THR A 168 7.56 0.40 -19.49
C THR A 168 7.78 1.44 -18.38
N THR A 169 6.71 1.83 -17.67
CA THR A 169 6.81 2.76 -16.54
C THR A 169 7.62 2.16 -15.39
N THR A 170 7.38 0.90 -15.06
CA THR A 170 8.11 0.18 -14.00
C THR A 170 9.62 0.12 -14.30
N GLU A 171 10.00 -0.20 -15.53
CA GLU A 171 11.40 -0.22 -15.95
C GLU A 171 12.04 1.17 -15.91
N GLN A 172 11.33 2.21 -16.34
CA GLN A 172 11.81 3.59 -16.26
C GLN A 172 12.02 4.03 -14.82
N ASN A 173 11.08 3.70 -13.93
CA ASN A 173 11.19 3.99 -12.51
C ASN A 173 12.36 3.23 -11.87
N ALA A 174 12.55 1.95 -12.19
CA ALA A 174 13.68 1.16 -11.69
C ALA A 174 15.05 1.74 -12.08
N LYS A 175 15.14 2.34 -13.28
CA LYS A 175 16.39 2.97 -13.78
C LYS A 175 16.65 4.38 -13.22
N LYS A 176 15.65 5.00 -12.61
CA LYS A 176 15.72 6.37 -12.09
C LYS A 176 16.56 6.48 -10.82
N PHE A 177 16.59 5.41 -10.02
CA PHE A 177 17.23 5.37 -8.72
C PHE A 177 18.46 4.46 -8.77
N ASP A 178 19.57 4.95 -8.23
CA ASP A 178 20.81 4.19 -8.12
C ASP A 178 20.84 3.29 -6.86
N GLU A 179 21.92 2.55 -6.69
CA GLU A 179 22.09 1.65 -5.53
C GLU A 179 22.01 2.40 -4.19
N LYS A 180 22.57 3.62 -4.13
CA LYS A 180 22.52 4.44 -2.91
C LYS A 180 21.10 4.85 -2.56
N ASP A 181 20.29 5.24 -3.56
CA ASP A 181 18.88 5.61 -3.35
C ASP A 181 18.08 4.41 -2.85
N ASN A 182 18.34 3.22 -3.40
CA ASN A 182 17.67 1.98 -2.98
C ASN A 182 18.09 1.57 -1.56
N LEU A 183 19.38 1.71 -1.21
CA LEU A 183 19.86 1.47 0.16
C LEU A 183 19.27 2.46 1.17
N ASN A 184 19.09 3.73 0.80
CA ASN A 184 18.42 4.70 1.66
C ASN A 184 16.95 4.33 1.92
N ALA A 185 16.23 3.89 0.89
CA ALA A 185 14.86 3.41 1.04
C ALA A 185 14.81 2.16 1.95
N GLN A 186 15.73 1.21 1.76
CA GLN A 186 15.82 0.03 2.61
C GLN A 186 16.14 0.39 4.07
N ALA A 187 17.11 1.27 4.30
CA ALA A 187 17.48 1.72 5.63
C ALA A 187 16.33 2.42 6.36
N ALA A 188 15.45 3.13 5.63
CA ALA A 188 14.26 3.75 6.20
C ALA A 188 13.30 2.72 6.81
N TYR A 189 13.20 1.52 6.24
CA TYR A 189 12.37 0.42 6.76
C TYR A 189 13.04 -0.31 7.92
N GLU A 190 14.34 -0.56 7.83
CA GLU A 190 15.10 -1.37 8.81
C GLU A 190 15.36 -0.65 10.13
N ASN A 191 15.45 0.68 10.10
CA ASN A 191 15.86 1.50 11.25
C ASN A 191 14.70 1.98 12.11
N ASP A 192 13.53 1.37 11.99
CA ASP A 192 12.35 1.87 12.69
C ASP A 192 12.12 1.19 14.04
N SER A 193 12.55 1.86 15.13
CA SER A 193 12.21 1.49 16.50
C SER A 193 10.71 1.56 16.82
N PHE A 194 9.92 2.17 15.93
CA PHE A 194 8.45 2.30 16.04
C PHE A 194 7.77 0.95 16.29
N TRP A 195 8.23 -0.11 15.63
CA TRP A 195 7.61 -1.43 15.72
C TRP A 195 7.62 -2.02 17.12
N LYS A 196 8.59 -1.67 17.95
CA LYS A 196 8.66 -2.12 19.36
C LYS A 196 7.43 -1.63 20.14
N ASN A 197 6.90 -0.47 19.79
CA ASN A 197 5.79 0.20 20.47
C ASN A 197 4.50 0.23 19.64
N THR A 198 4.46 -0.42 18.47
CA THR A 198 3.29 -0.44 17.62
C THR A 198 2.13 -1.13 18.32
N THR A 199 1.00 -0.43 18.38
CA THR A 199 -0.25 -0.94 18.93
C THR A 199 -1.20 -1.37 17.81
N ARG A 200 -2.09 -2.30 18.11
CA ARG A 200 -3.17 -2.72 17.21
C ARG A 200 -3.99 -1.53 16.74
N ILE A 201 -4.57 -1.64 15.54
CA ILE A 201 -5.56 -0.65 15.05
C ILE A 201 -6.67 -0.49 16.08
N SER A 202 -7.07 0.75 16.33
CA SER A 202 -8.10 1.08 17.34
C SER A 202 -9.42 0.32 17.07
N TYR A 203 -10.09 -0.09 18.13
CA TYR A 203 -11.44 -0.69 18.03
C TYR A 203 -12.46 0.25 17.36
N LYS A 204 -12.21 1.55 17.33
CA LYS A 204 -13.05 2.55 16.63
C LYS A 204 -12.91 2.51 15.13
N THR A 205 -11.85 1.87 14.63
CA THR A 205 -11.52 1.77 13.22
C THR A 205 -11.70 0.33 12.76
N PRO A 206 -12.81 0.00 12.09
CA PRO A 206 -13.01 -1.31 11.49
C PRO A 206 -11.87 -1.62 10.52
N SER A 207 -11.46 -2.87 10.46
CA SER A 207 -10.36 -3.29 9.60
C SER A 207 -10.67 -4.62 8.91
N ILE A 208 -10.38 -4.67 7.61
CA ILE A 208 -10.44 -5.93 6.84
C ILE A 208 -9.03 -6.22 6.33
N VAL A 209 -8.54 -7.43 6.62
CA VAL A 209 -7.27 -7.90 6.06
C VAL A 209 -7.57 -8.99 5.04
N ILE A 210 -7.11 -8.78 3.82
CA ILE A 210 -7.24 -9.69 2.69
C ILE A 210 -5.94 -10.46 2.57
N THR A 211 -6.00 -11.78 2.52
CA THR A 211 -4.81 -12.64 2.51
C THR A 211 -5.04 -13.98 1.83
N GLU A 212 -3.96 -14.59 1.38
CA GLU A 212 -3.95 -15.99 0.95
C GLU A 212 -4.21 -16.95 2.12
N LYS A 213 -4.72 -18.14 1.82
CA LYS A 213 -5.13 -19.12 2.86
C LYS A 213 -4.01 -19.51 3.81
N TYR A 214 -2.77 -19.64 3.33
CA TYR A 214 -1.66 -20.08 4.18
C TYR A 214 -1.23 -19.06 5.24
N ARG A 215 -1.59 -17.77 5.07
CA ARG A 215 -1.29 -16.68 6.01
C ARG A 215 -2.47 -16.28 6.91
N GLU A 216 -3.63 -16.90 6.76
CA GLU A 216 -4.85 -16.54 7.52
C GLU A 216 -4.60 -16.44 9.02
N ASN A 217 -3.94 -17.46 9.61
CA ASN A 217 -3.66 -17.49 11.06
C ASN A 217 -2.69 -16.40 11.53
N GLU A 218 -1.76 -15.97 10.67
CA GLU A 218 -0.86 -14.85 10.93
C GLU A 218 -1.68 -13.58 11.09
N TYR A 219 -2.54 -13.27 10.13
CA TYR A 219 -3.32 -12.04 10.14
C TYR A 219 -4.40 -12.00 11.20
N MET A 220 -5.04 -13.13 11.54
CA MET A 220 -6.00 -13.17 12.65
C MET A 220 -5.40 -12.71 13.98
N ARG A 221 -4.09 -12.81 14.16
CA ARG A 221 -3.34 -12.41 15.37
C ARG A 221 -2.64 -11.07 15.23
N SER A 222 -2.57 -10.54 14.01
CA SER A 222 -1.80 -9.32 13.70
C SER A 222 -2.42 -8.07 14.32
N GLU A 223 -1.63 -7.03 14.37
CA GLU A 223 -2.00 -5.68 14.78
C GLU A 223 -2.98 -4.99 13.83
N TYR A 224 -3.12 -5.53 12.61
CA TYR A 224 -4.00 -4.98 11.58
C TYR A 224 -5.47 -5.32 11.79
N VAL A 225 -5.80 -6.41 12.46
CA VAL A 225 -7.19 -6.77 12.76
C VAL A 225 -7.60 -6.14 14.08
N SER A 226 -8.39 -5.08 14.04
CA SER A 226 -8.85 -4.38 15.22
C SER A 226 -9.88 -5.22 16.01
N ASN A 227 -10.09 -4.86 17.29
CA ASN A 227 -11.11 -5.51 18.12
C ASN A 227 -12.54 -4.99 17.83
N ASN A 228 -12.75 -4.31 16.71
CA ASN A 228 -14.07 -3.89 16.26
C ASN A 228 -14.85 -5.12 15.77
N SER A 229 -16.15 -5.18 16.07
CA SER A 229 -17.01 -6.33 15.70
C SER A 229 -17.16 -6.54 14.20
N GLN A 230 -16.86 -5.52 13.40
CA GLN A 230 -16.92 -5.56 11.94
C GLN A 230 -15.56 -5.90 11.31
N SER A 231 -14.50 -6.02 12.13
CA SER A 231 -13.16 -6.39 11.65
C SER A 231 -13.08 -7.87 11.36
N LYS A 232 -12.42 -8.22 10.25
CA LYS A 232 -12.30 -9.61 9.80
C LYS A 232 -11.05 -9.83 8.93
N VAL A 233 -10.69 -11.10 8.79
CA VAL A 233 -9.78 -11.58 7.76
C VAL A 233 -10.61 -12.17 6.63
N VAL A 234 -10.30 -11.80 5.40
CA VAL A 234 -10.90 -12.32 4.17
C VAL A 234 -9.85 -13.13 3.44
N VAL A 235 -10.10 -14.43 3.29
CA VAL A 235 -9.20 -15.32 2.55
C VAL A 235 -9.60 -15.33 1.09
N MET A 236 -8.70 -14.87 0.22
CA MET A 236 -8.88 -14.91 -1.23
C MET A 236 -7.53 -14.77 -1.94
N GLY A 237 -7.50 -15.17 -3.19
CA GLY A 237 -6.29 -15.10 -4.02
C GLY A 237 -5.30 -16.22 -3.78
N ASP A 238 -4.35 -16.33 -4.68
CA ASP A 238 -3.23 -17.25 -4.62
C ASP A 238 -1.87 -16.59 -4.93
N SER A 239 -1.84 -15.26 -4.87
CA SER A 239 -0.66 -14.41 -5.08
C SER A 239 -0.60 -13.32 -4.01
N HIS A 240 0.63 -12.90 -3.66
CA HIS A 240 0.86 -11.73 -2.81
C HIS A 240 0.21 -10.44 -3.38
N TYR A 241 0.02 -10.38 -4.70
CA TYR A 241 -0.58 -9.25 -5.41
C TYR A 241 -2.07 -9.46 -5.67
N ILE A 242 -2.85 -9.80 -4.63
CA ILE A 242 -4.30 -10.10 -4.72
C ILE A 242 -5.09 -9.00 -5.46
N HIS A 243 -4.63 -7.75 -5.42
CA HIS A 243 -5.25 -6.64 -6.12
C HIS A 243 -5.10 -6.70 -7.66
N PHE A 244 -4.20 -7.53 -8.17
CA PHE A 244 -4.12 -7.84 -9.59
C PHE A 244 -5.08 -8.99 -9.98
N GLU A 245 -5.37 -9.90 -9.03
CA GLU A 245 -6.30 -11.00 -9.29
C GLU A 245 -7.77 -10.56 -9.16
N TYR A 246 -8.10 -9.77 -8.12
CA TYR A 246 -9.48 -9.48 -7.74
C TYR A 246 -9.77 -7.99 -7.52
N PRO A 247 -9.44 -7.09 -8.49
CA PRO A 247 -9.55 -5.64 -8.27
C PRO A 247 -10.98 -5.19 -7.95
N LYS A 248 -11.99 -5.76 -8.61
CA LYS A 248 -13.40 -5.44 -8.36
C LYS A 248 -13.85 -5.86 -6.97
N LYS A 249 -13.42 -7.06 -6.52
CA LYS A 249 -13.77 -7.55 -5.18
C LYS A 249 -13.14 -6.71 -4.09
N ILE A 250 -11.93 -6.20 -4.31
CA ILE A 250 -11.29 -5.28 -3.37
C ILE A 250 -12.04 -3.95 -3.32
N ALA A 251 -12.50 -3.41 -4.45
CA ALA A 251 -13.34 -2.22 -4.48
C ALA A 251 -14.65 -2.42 -3.70
N GLU A 252 -15.34 -3.57 -3.85
CA GLU A 252 -16.53 -3.94 -3.07
C GLU A 252 -16.22 -3.97 -1.56
N ILE A 253 -15.06 -4.51 -1.15
CA ILE A 253 -14.63 -4.53 0.26
C ILE A 253 -14.39 -3.11 0.78
N VAL A 254 -13.81 -2.22 -0.04
CA VAL A 254 -13.65 -0.81 0.31
C VAL A 254 -15.01 -0.13 0.47
N GLU A 255 -16.01 -0.44 -0.36
CA GLU A 255 -17.37 0.07 -0.21
C GLU A 255 -18.03 -0.47 1.07
N GLU A 256 -17.88 -1.77 1.35
CA GLU A 256 -18.41 -2.39 2.58
C GLU A 256 -17.95 -1.66 3.86
N VAL A 257 -16.65 -1.35 3.97
CA VAL A 257 -16.13 -0.70 5.20
C VAL A 257 -16.54 0.75 5.37
N ILE A 258 -17.07 1.41 4.35
CA ILE A 258 -17.56 2.79 4.43
C ILE A 258 -18.92 2.83 5.13
N ASP A 259 -19.70 1.78 4.99
CA ASP A 259 -21.05 1.66 5.56
C ASP A 259 -21.01 1.19 7.02
N PHE A 260 -19.86 0.82 7.55
CA PHE A 260 -19.63 0.48 8.97
C PHE A 260 -19.65 1.77 9.89
#